data_eb8f4965ad5944ae89e6ed754ff358db
#
_entry.id   eb8f4965ad5944ae89e6ed754ff358db
#
_cell.length_a   1.000
_cell.length_b   1.000
_cell.length_c   1.000
_cell.angle_alpha   90.00
_cell.angle_beta   90.00
_cell.angle_gamma   90.00
#
_symmetry.space_group_name_H-M   'P 1'
#
loop_
_entity.id
_entity.type
_entity.pdbx_description
1 polymer ?
#
loop_
_entity_poly.entity_id
_entity_poly.type
_entity_poly.pdbx_seq_one_letter_code
_entity_poly.pdbx_strand_id
1 'polypeptide(L)'
;MTLVEERISCPLGAWSGEPGRCQLCNQLIESTRRRTWCSNKCAREWQRNHIWRFARSAAKRRAKYHCQLEGCTAERRDCEVNHISARNGGGYGPGCHHHLSPDQNGLGGLEVLCRAHHAKVTAAQAKARAAARAKLKATETKKKKSKPVKKLNK
;
A
#
# COMPACT_ATOMS: atom_id res chain seq x y z
N MET A 1 8.51 -18.43 -0.38
CA MET A 1 8.12 -17.36 -1.32
C MET A 1 9.25 -16.36 -1.36
N THR A 2 9.92 -16.23 -2.47
CA THR A 2 11.04 -15.30 -2.61
C THR A 2 10.51 -13.88 -2.76
N LEU A 3 11.25 -12.89 -2.27
CA LEU A 3 10.93 -11.44 -2.37
C LEU A 3 10.64 -10.97 -3.82
N VAL A 4 10.91 -11.82 -4.80
CA VAL A 4 10.70 -11.58 -6.23
C VAL A 4 9.23 -11.71 -6.63
N GLU A 5 8.48 -12.66 -6.05
CA GLU A 5 7.07 -12.90 -6.41
C GLU A 5 6.13 -11.80 -5.91
N GLU A 6 6.42 -11.22 -4.71
CA GLU A 6 5.64 -10.07 -4.21
C GLU A 6 5.84 -8.78 -5.02
N ARG A 7 6.95 -8.68 -5.76
CA ARG A 7 7.29 -7.50 -6.58
C ARG A 7 6.55 -7.45 -7.91
N ILE A 8 6.15 -8.60 -8.44
CA ILE A 8 5.44 -8.71 -9.73
C ILE A 8 4.01 -8.18 -9.64
N SER A 9 3.41 -8.18 -8.45
CA SER A 9 2.03 -7.76 -8.24
C SER A 9 1.82 -6.25 -8.08
N CYS A 10 2.89 -5.44 -8.08
CA CYS A 10 2.76 -3.99 -7.94
C CYS A 10 2.29 -3.37 -9.27
N PRO A 11 1.11 -2.73 -9.32
CA PRO A 11 0.58 -2.15 -10.55
C PRO A 11 1.38 -0.95 -11.08
N LEU A 12 2.27 -0.37 -10.27
CA LEU A 12 3.20 0.68 -10.72
C LEU A 12 4.52 0.09 -11.29
N GLY A 13 4.73 -1.20 -11.16
CA GLY A 13 5.90 -1.88 -11.69
C GLY A 13 5.63 -2.39 -13.10
N ALA A 14 6.35 -1.88 -14.07
CA ALA A 14 6.29 -2.39 -15.46
C ALA A 14 7.11 -3.67 -15.66
N TRP A 15 7.72 -4.22 -14.62
CA TRP A 15 8.66 -5.33 -14.72
C TRP A 15 7.99 -6.65 -15.18
N SER A 16 8.52 -7.21 -16.23
CA SER A 16 8.08 -8.48 -16.81
C SER A 16 8.50 -9.73 -16.04
N GLY A 17 9.39 -9.59 -15.04
CA GLY A 17 10.03 -10.74 -14.36
C GLY A 17 11.31 -11.22 -15.03
N GLU A 18 11.66 -10.71 -16.22
CA GLU A 18 12.83 -11.13 -16.99
C GLU A 18 14.14 -10.66 -16.36
N PRO A 19 15.17 -11.53 -16.26
CA PRO A 19 16.51 -11.15 -15.87
C PRO A 19 17.08 -10.07 -16.81
N GLY A 20 17.89 -9.15 -16.27
CA GLY A 20 18.50 -8.08 -17.06
C GLY A 20 17.59 -6.89 -17.38
N ARG A 21 16.34 -6.90 -16.92
CA ARG A 21 15.42 -5.76 -17.04
C ARG A 21 15.21 -5.02 -15.72
N CYS A 22 15.02 -3.73 -15.84
CA CYS A 22 14.79 -2.85 -14.68
C CYS A 22 13.46 -3.16 -13.98
N GLN A 23 13.49 -3.41 -12.68
CA GLN A 23 12.29 -3.74 -11.89
C GLN A 23 11.27 -2.60 -11.77
N LEU A 24 11.61 -1.37 -12.14
CA LEU A 24 10.65 -0.27 -12.15
C LEU A 24 10.09 0.01 -13.55
N CYS A 25 10.96 0.19 -14.55
CA CYS A 25 10.55 0.66 -15.88
C CYS A 25 10.63 -0.40 -16.99
N ASN A 26 11.07 -1.61 -16.67
CA ASN A 26 11.25 -2.75 -17.57
C ASN A 26 12.27 -2.55 -18.72
N GLN A 27 13.01 -1.45 -18.74
CA GLN A 27 14.05 -1.22 -19.71
C GLN A 27 15.23 -2.20 -19.51
N LEU A 28 15.90 -2.56 -20.58
CA LEU A 28 17.11 -3.37 -20.54
C LEU A 28 18.20 -2.67 -19.71
N ILE A 29 18.92 -3.45 -18.91
CA ILE A 29 20.02 -2.96 -18.09
C ILE A 29 21.32 -3.21 -18.85
N GLU A 30 21.82 -2.21 -19.55
CA GLU A 30 23.06 -2.31 -20.36
C GLU A 30 24.31 -2.34 -19.48
N SER A 31 24.22 -1.89 -18.25
CA SER A 31 25.36 -1.78 -17.34
C SER A 31 25.77 -3.13 -16.76
N THR A 32 27.02 -3.50 -16.90
CA THR A 32 27.62 -4.71 -16.27
C THR A 32 27.63 -4.67 -14.73
N ARG A 33 27.56 -3.47 -14.16
CA ARG A 33 27.58 -3.26 -12.69
C ARG A 33 26.19 -3.24 -12.07
N ARG A 34 25.14 -3.16 -12.88
CA ARG A 34 23.75 -3.07 -12.39
C ARG A 34 23.00 -4.34 -12.75
N ARG A 35 22.20 -4.85 -11.82
CA ARG A 35 21.44 -6.09 -12.03
C ARG A 35 19.93 -5.92 -11.87
N THR A 36 19.50 -4.88 -11.15
CA THR A 36 18.10 -4.74 -10.71
C THR A 36 17.43 -3.49 -11.27
N TRP A 37 18.17 -2.39 -11.38
CA TRP A 37 17.66 -1.10 -11.86
C TRP A 37 18.59 -0.51 -12.92
N CYS A 38 18.03 0.04 -14.00
CA CYS A 38 18.80 0.70 -15.06
C CYS A 38 19.49 1.98 -14.58
N SER A 39 18.96 2.65 -13.55
CA SER A 39 19.48 3.92 -13.04
C SER A 39 19.27 4.08 -11.53
N ASN A 40 20.01 5.01 -10.92
CA ASN A 40 19.78 5.42 -9.52
C ASN A 40 18.41 6.09 -9.33
N LYS A 41 17.86 6.70 -10.37
CA LYS A 41 16.51 7.28 -10.37
C LYS A 41 15.48 6.17 -10.16
N CYS A 42 15.56 5.11 -10.96
CA CYS A 42 14.67 3.95 -10.84
C CYS A 42 14.80 3.26 -9.49
N ALA A 43 16.02 3.05 -9.00
CA ALA A 43 16.27 2.48 -7.67
C ALA A 43 15.62 3.30 -6.55
N ARG A 44 15.82 4.63 -6.55
CA ARG A 44 15.24 5.50 -5.53
C ARG A 44 13.72 5.56 -5.61
N GLU A 45 13.14 5.61 -6.80
CA GLU A 45 11.69 5.63 -6.97
C GLU A 45 11.06 4.32 -6.52
N TRP A 46 11.66 3.19 -6.88
CA TRP A 46 11.23 1.90 -6.40
C TRP A 46 11.25 1.83 -4.85
N GLN A 47 12.34 2.27 -4.23
CA GLN A 47 12.48 2.29 -2.77
C GLN A 47 11.42 3.16 -2.08
N ARG A 48 11.10 4.33 -2.64
CA ARG A 48 10.04 5.23 -2.12
C ARG A 48 8.66 4.59 -2.14
N ASN A 49 8.42 3.66 -3.05
CA ASN A 49 7.13 3.01 -3.19
C ASN A 49 7.04 1.67 -2.47
N HIS A 50 8.16 1.03 -2.12
CA HIS A 50 8.17 -0.34 -1.61
C HIS A 50 8.87 -0.54 -0.27
N ILE A 51 9.67 0.42 0.18
CA ILE A 51 10.35 0.34 1.48
C ILE A 51 9.81 1.40 2.42
N TRP A 52 9.15 0.96 3.50
CA TRP A 52 8.43 1.85 4.42
C TRP A 52 9.21 3.08 4.88
N ARG A 53 10.47 2.92 5.31
CA ARG A 53 11.29 4.05 5.78
C ARG A 53 11.46 5.14 4.71
N PHE A 54 11.62 4.75 3.43
CA PHE A 54 11.78 5.69 2.33
C PHE A 54 10.44 6.28 1.89
N ALA A 55 9.38 5.47 1.84
CA ALA A 55 8.03 5.92 1.55
C ALA A 55 7.55 6.94 2.59
N ARG A 56 7.69 6.62 3.87
CA ARG A 56 7.39 7.52 4.98
C ARG A 56 8.16 8.85 4.91
N SER A 57 9.47 8.78 4.65
CA SER A 57 10.30 9.97 4.51
C SER A 57 9.90 10.82 3.29
N ALA A 58 9.56 10.20 2.17
CA ALA A 58 9.08 10.89 0.98
C ALA A 58 7.72 11.57 1.22
N ALA A 59 6.78 10.89 1.88
CA ALA A 59 5.48 11.46 2.24
C ALA A 59 5.64 12.68 3.15
N LYS A 60 6.46 12.57 4.21
CA LYS A 60 6.73 13.69 5.12
C LYS A 60 7.35 14.89 4.41
N ARG A 61 8.31 14.68 3.51
CA ARG A 61 8.92 15.78 2.72
C ARG A 61 7.90 16.45 1.80
N ARG A 62 7.06 15.67 1.10
CA ARG A 62 5.98 16.18 0.23
C ARG A 62 5.01 17.06 1.03
N ALA A 63 4.60 16.62 2.20
CA ALA A 63 3.72 17.36 3.11
C ALA A 63 4.43 18.51 3.86
N LYS A 64 5.71 18.80 3.53
CA LYS A 64 6.54 19.77 4.27
C LYS A 64 6.52 19.52 5.79
N TYR A 65 6.32 18.28 6.19
CA TYR A 65 6.22 17.81 7.58
C TYR A 65 5.01 18.36 8.37
N HIS A 66 4.00 18.86 7.70
CA HIS A 66 2.77 19.35 8.34
C HIS A 66 1.62 18.37 8.15
N CYS A 67 0.63 18.44 9.04
CA CYS A 67 -0.62 17.73 8.88
C CYS A 67 -1.34 18.23 7.61
N GLN A 68 -1.81 17.30 6.79
CA GLN A 68 -2.45 17.62 5.51
C GLN A 68 -3.96 17.92 5.63
N LEU A 69 -4.53 17.82 6.83
CA LEU A 69 -5.90 18.29 7.05
C LEU A 69 -5.94 19.80 7.15
N GLU A 70 -6.86 20.36 6.43
CA GLU A 70 -7.07 21.81 6.35
C GLU A 70 -7.28 22.43 7.75
N GLY A 71 -6.68 23.59 7.99
CA GLY A 71 -6.77 24.31 9.26
C GLY A 71 -5.97 23.69 10.42
N CYS A 72 -5.22 22.60 10.19
CA CYS A 72 -4.45 21.99 11.27
C CYS A 72 -3.11 22.72 11.50
N THR A 73 -2.89 23.21 12.71
CA THR A 73 -1.67 23.94 13.13
C THR A 73 -0.69 23.07 13.92
N ALA A 74 -0.88 21.73 13.93
CA ALA A 74 -0.03 20.82 14.69
C ALA A 74 1.44 20.89 14.25
N GLU A 75 2.34 20.83 15.24
CA GLU A 75 3.77 20.91 14.99
C GLU A 75 4.31 19.70 14.21
N ARG A 76 5.40 19.92 13.50
CA ARG A 76 6.10 18.93 12.66
C ARG A 76 6.42 17.61 13.40
N ARG A 77 6.84 17.68 14.66
CA ARG A 77 7.19 16.53 15.50
C ARG A 77 6.00 15.61 15.80
N ASP A 78 4.79 16.16 15.80
CA ASP A 78 3.56 15.43 16.13
C ASP A 78 2.90 14.81 14.91
N CYS A 79 3.53 14.90 13.73
CA CYS A 79 2.98 14.35 12.50
C CYS A 79 3.48 12.93 12.21
N GLU A 80 2.52 12.06 11.91
CA GLU A 80 2.72 10.66 11.55
C GLU A 80 2.28 10.42 10.10
N VAL A 81 2.68 9.28 9.53
CA VAL A 81 2.29 8.90 8.16
C VAL A 81 1.26 7.80 8.23
N ASN A 82 0.12 8.05 7.61
CA ASN A 82 -1.00 7.12 7.49
C ASN A 82 -1.10 6.58 6.06
N HIS A 83 -1.55 5.32 5.92
CA HIS A 83 -2.00 4.79 4.63
C HIS A 83 -3.46 5.22 4.41
N ILE A 84 -3.72 5.93 3.31
CA ILE A 84 -5.07 6.40 2.95
C ILE A 84 -5.98 5.19 2.75
N SER A 85 -5.55 4.21 1.99
CA SER A 85 -6.20 2.89 1.94
C SER A 85 -5.63 2.01 3.03
N ALA A 86 -6.46 1.61 3.99
CA ALA A 86 -6.04 0.77 5.10
C ALA A 86 -5.44 -0.54 4.60
N ARG A 87 -4.19 -0.84 5.00
CA ARG A 87 -3.55 -2.11 4.64
C ARG A 87 -4.19 -3.29 5.38
N ASN A 88 -4.46 -4.34 4.63
CA ASN A 88 -4.87 -5.62 5.20
C ASN A 88 -3.60 -6.40 5.59
N GLY A 89 -3.35 -6.53 6.88
CA GLY A 89 -2.17 -7.22 7.43
C GLY A 89 -1.14 -6.27 8.03
N GLY A 90 -0.58 -6.68 9.15
CA GLY A 90 0.48 -5.95 9.85
C GLY A 90 1.83 -6.28 9.22
N GLY A 91 2.68 -5.31 9.15
CA GLY A 91 4.08 -5.50 8.79
C GLY A 91 4.63 -4.35 7.97
N TYR A 92 5.82 -3.92 8.36
CA TYR A 92 6.59 -2.90 7.64
C TYR A 92 7.55 -3.55 6.64
N GLY A 93 7.23 -4.76 6.17
CA GLY A 93 8.02 -5.50 5.21
C GLY A 93 7.99 -4.88 3.80
N PRO A 94 8.72 -5.45 2.84
CA PRO A 94 8.63 -5.05 1.45
C PRO A 94 7.20 -5.22 0.97
N GLY A 95 6.65 -4.14 0.41
CA GLY A 95 5.28 -4.09 -0.07
C GLY A 95 5.00 -2.72 -0.68
N CYS A 96 3.87 -2.59 -1.36
CA CYS A 96 3.50 -1.33 -1.98
C CYS A 96 3.03 -0.34 -0.93
N HIS A 97 3.78 0.73 -0.74
CA HIS A 97 3.40 1.85 0.13
C HIS A 97 2.89 3.05 -0.66
N HIS A 98 3.37 3.22 -1.90
CA HIS A 98 3.02 4.31 -2.80
C HIS A 98 2.99 5.67 -2.09
N HIS A 99 4.14 6.30 -2.00
CA HIS A 99 4.29 7.57 -1.25
C HIS A 99 3.45 8.73 -1.82
N LEU A 100 2.98 8.63 -3.05
CA LEU A 100 2.09 9.59 -3.68
C LEU A 100 0.65 9.40 -3.22
N SER A 101 -0.17 10.44 -3.34
CA SER A 101 -1.60 10.37 -3.06
C SER A 101 -2.37 9.63 -4.16
N PRO A 102 -3.58 9.12 -3.90
CA PRO A 102 -4.37 8.37 -4.89
C PRO A 102 -4.70 9.17 -6.15
N ASP A 103 -4.91 10.46 -6.04
CA ASP A 103 -5.13 11.39 -7.17
C ASP A 103 -3.91 11.51 -8.10
N GLN A 104 -2.70 11.22 -7.61
CA GLN A 104 -1.47 11.28 -8.38
C GLN A 104 -1.10 9.94 -9.06
N ASN A 105 -1.57 8.81 -8.54
CA ASN A 105 -1.16 7.49 -9.04
C ASN A 105 -2.32 6.47 -9.17
N GLY A 106 -3.56 6.84 -8.82
CA GLY A 106 -4.72 5.96 -8.88
C GLY A 106 -4.72 4.81 -7.85
N LEU A 107 -3.77 4.78 -6.94
CA LEU A 107 -3.59 3.72 -5.94
C LEU A 107 -3.66 4.31 -4.53
N GLY A 108 -3.87 3.44 -3.55
CA GLY A 108 -3.78 3.84 -2.14
C GLY A 108 -2.43 4.50 -1.87
N GLY A 109 -2.44 5.69 -1.30
CA GLY A 109 -1.24 6.50 -1.06
C GLY A 109 -0.94 6.69 0.41
N LEU A 110 -0.04 7.63 0.69
CA LEU A 110 0.32 8.04 2.03
C LEU A 110 -0.09 9.50 2.26
N GLU A 111 -0.62 9.76 3.44
CA GLU A 111 -0.92 11.09 3.95
C GLU A 111 -0.18 11.35 5.27
N VAL A 112 0.06 12.61 5.59
CA VAL A 112 0.70 13.02 6.84
C VAL A 112 -0.34 13.67 7.73
N LEU A 113 -0.51 13.13 8.92
CA LEU A 113 -1.52 13.57 9.88
C LEU A 113 -0.88 13.81 11.25
N CYS A 114 -1.37 14.78 12.02
CA CYS A 114 -1.01 14.86 13.43
C CYS A 114 -1.62 13.68 14.21
N ARG A 115 -1.11 13.39 15.39
CA ARG A 115 -1.57 12.26 16.22
C ARG A 115 -3.08 12.25 16.44
N ALA A 116 -3.69 13.42 16.72
CA ALA A 116 -5.12 13.52 16.94
C ALA A 116 -5.92 13.15 15.69
N HIS A 117 -5.53 13.65 14.52
CA HIS A 117 -6.18 13.33 13.25
C HIS A 117 -5.89 11.89 12.81
N HIS A 118 -4.67 11.40 13.00
CA HIS A 118 -4.30 10.00 12.72
C HIS A 118 -5.15 9.03 13.54
N ALA A 119 -5.35 9.29 14.83
CA ALA A 119 -6.23 8.48 15.68
C ALA A 119 -7.67 8.43 15.18
N LYS A 120 -8.24 9.59 14.76
CA LYS A 120 -9.60 9.66 14.19
C LYS A 120 -9.71 8.84 12.90
N VAL A 121 -8.78 9.00 11.98
CA VAL A 121 -8.76 8.26 10.70
C VAL A 121 -8.61 6.76 10.94
N THR A 122 -7.69 6.35 11.81
CA THR A 122 -7.46 4.95 12.16
C THR A 122 -8.72 4.31 12.78
N ALA A 123 -9.41 5.03 13.66
CA ALA A 123 -10.66 4.57 14.26
C ALA A 123 -11.75 4.38 13.19
N ALA A 124 -11.90 5.35 12.28
CA ALA A 124 -12.85 5.27 11.16
C ALA A 124 -12.54 4.08 10.23
N GLN A 125 -11.29 3.88 9.88
CA GLN A 125 -10.84 2.73 9.08
C GLN A 125 -11.10 1.39 9.78
N ALA A 126 -10.88 1.31 11.10
CA ALA A 126 -11.18 0.11 11.89
C ALA A 126 -12.68 -0.19 11.91
N LYS A 127 -13.52 0.83 12.12
CA LYS A 127 -14.99 0.70 12.07
C LYS A 127 -15.48 0.23 10.70
N ALA A 128 -14.97 0.81 9.62
CA ALA A 128 -15.32 0.42 8.27
C ALA A 128 -14.95 -1.05 7.98
N ARG A 129 -13.76 -1.50 8.39
CA ARG A 129 -13.33 -2.91 8.27
C ARG A 129 -14.22 -3.86 9.07
N ALA A 130 -14.59 -3.50 10.28
CA ALA A 130 -15.49 -4.31 11.11
C ALA A 130 -16.87 -4.45 10.44
N ALA A 131 -17.43 -3.36 9.92
CA ALA A 131 -18.69 -3.37 9.19
C ALA A 131 -18.64 -4.22 7.91
N ALA A 132 -17.54 -4.13 7.15
CA ALA A 132 -17.35 -4.96 5.96
C ALA A 132 -17.27 -6.46 6.31
N ARG A 133 -16.54 -6.84 7.36
CA ARG A 133 -16.47 -8.22 7.84
C ARG A 133 -17.84 -8.75 8.31
N ALA A 134 -18.63 -7.92 8.99
CA ALA A 134 -19.97 -8.30 9.42
C ALA A 134 -20.90 -8.57 8.23
N LYS A 135 -20.85 -7.72 7.20
CA LYS A 135 -21.62 -7.92 5.94
C LYS A 135 -21.23 -9.23 5.24
N LEU A 136 -19.92 -9.52 5.11
CA LEU A 136 -19.45 -10.78 4.50
C LEU A 136 -19.95 -12.00 5.26
N LYS A 137 -19.86 -12.02 6.58
CA LYS A 137 -20.38 -13.12 7.41
C LYS A 137 -21.89 -13.31 7.24
N ALA A 138 -22.65 -12.22 7.16
CA ALA A 138 -24.09 -12.29 6.95
C ALA A 138 -24.47 -12.87 5.57
N THR A 139 -23.70 -12.55 4.52
CA THR A 139 -23.92 -13.13 3.18
C THR A 139 -23.55 -14.61 3.11
N GLU A 140 -22.47 -15.02 3.78
CA GLU A 140 -22.07 -16.43 3.84
C GLU A 140 -23.08 -17.30 4.59
N THR A 141 -23.65 -16.80 5.70
CA THR A 141 -24.68 -17.50 6.46
C THR A 141 -25.96 -17.66 5.65
N LYS A 142 -26.38 -16.65 4.88
CA LYS A 142 -27.52 -16.75 3.95
C LYS A 142 -27.28 -17.81 2.87
N LYS A 143 -26.07 -17.83 2.27
CA LYS A 143 -25.71 -18.80 1.22
C LYS A 143 -25.63 -20.24 1.73
N LYS A 144 -25.25 -20.46 3.00
CA LYS A 144 -25.29 -21.79 3.64
C LYS A 144 -26.72 -22.27 3.89
N LYS A 145 -27.64 -21.39 4.29
CA LYS A 145 -29.05 -21.73 4.54
C LYS A 145 -29.85 -22.01 3.25
N SER A 146 -29.43 -21.49 2.11
CA SER A 146 -30.10 -21.66 0.81
C SER A 146 -29.64 -22.89 0.02
N LYS A 147 -28.65 -23.67 0.49
CA LYS A 147 -28.28 -24.93 -0.18
C LYS A 147 -29.30 -26.03 0.18
N PRO A 148 -30.04 -26.60 -0.80
CA PRO A 148 -30.97 -27.71 -0.53
C PRO A 148 -30.18 -28.92 -0.06
N VAL A 149 -30.65 -29.53 1.03
CA VAL A 149 -30.15 -30.82 1.50
C VAL A 149 -30.53 -31.85 0.42
N LYS A 150 -29.57 -32.35 -0.31
CA LYS A 150 -29.81 -33.52 -1.20
C LYS A 150 -30.19 -34.70 -0.29
N LYS A 151 -31.47 -35.05 -0.24
CA LYS A 151 -31.91 -36.30 0.33
C LYS A 151 -31.26 -37.43 -0.46
N LEU A 152 -30.38 -38.18 0.18
CA LEU A 152 -29.91 -39.46 -0.33
C LEU A 152 -31.11 -40.46 -0.20
N ASN A 153 -31.79 -40.74 -1.29
CA ASN A 153 -32.68 -41.87 -1.31
C ASN A 153 -31.83 -43.14 -1.40
N LYS A 154 -32.00 -44.00 -0.39
CA LYS A 154 -31.53 -45.40 -0.45
C LYS A 154 -32.46 -46.22 -1.33
#